data_35b16732b92ac8f8405f2f8843abdeaf
#
_entry.id   35b16732b92ac8f8405f2f8843abdeaf
#
_cell.length_a   1.000
_cell.length_b   1.000
_cell.length_c   1.000
_cell.angle_alpha   90.00
_cell.angle_beta   90.00
_cell.angle_gamma   90.00
#
_symmetry.space_group_name_H-M   'P 1'
#
loop_
_entity.id
_entity.type
_entity.pdbx_description
1 polymer ?
#
loop_
_entity_poly.entity_id
_entity_poly.type
_entity_poly.pdbx_seq_one_letter_code
_entity_poly.pdbx_strand_id
1 'polypeptide(L)'
;MTKNRWRPIVSPVLLASVLLVSIGGAAAGPQGIWLTEDGGGAVEIFNCGAVLCGRIVWQRSPLRADGSLDTDDRNPNPALRQKPICGLQIISEMRPTGPAAWGEGRIYDPDSGKTYQATMALEDADMLRLRGYVGVPLFGTSQLWQRAPAGLVLCTEPKIPS
;
A
#
# COMPACT_ATOMS: atom_id res chain seq x y z
N MET A 1 -45.06 -28.38 72.08
CA MET A 1 -45.53 -28.00 70.76
C MET A 1 -44.60 -26.92 70.20
N THR A 2 -43.53 -27.30 69.50
CA THR A 2 -42.54 -26.38 68.93
C THR A 2 -42.74 -26.27 67.40
N LYS A 3 -43.12 -25.06 66.95
CA LYS A 3 -43.33 -24.75 65.54
C LYS A 3 -41.96 -24.43 64.88
N ASN A 4 -41.45 -25.34 64.05
CA ASN A 4 -40.33 -25.06 63.16
C ASN A 4 -40.76 -24.15 62.02
N ARG A 5 -40.24 -22.91 61.98
CA ARG A 5 -40.39 -21.99 60.90
C ARG A 5 -39.15 -22.15 59.92
N TRP A 6 -39.40 -22.75 58.78
CA TRP A 6 -38.44 -22.77 57.69
C TRP A 6 -38.35 -21.37 57.03
N ARG A 7 -37.18 -20.78 57.03
CA ARG A 7 -36.84 -19.56 56.26
C ARG A 7 -36.22 -19.97 54.92
N PRO A 8 -36.77 -19.49 53.80
CA PRO A 8 -36.07 -19.72 52.51
C PRO A 8 -34.82 -18.84 52.43
N ILE A 9 -33.69 -19.47 52.13
CA ILE A 9 -32.42 -18.79 51.80
C ILE A 9 -32.53 -18.34 50.34
N VAL A 10 -32.71 -17.04 50.13
CA VAL A 10 -32.66 -16.43 48.78
C VAL A 10 -31.18 -16.08 48.53
N SER A 11 -30.49 -16.89 47.72
CA SER A 11 -29.16 -16.57 47.25
C SER A 11 -29.24 -15.56 46.11
N PRO A 12 -28.54 -14.43 46.18
CA PRO A 12 -28.45 -13.52 45.03
C PRO A 12 -27.54 -14.13 43.98
N VAL A 13 -28.10 -14.46 42.82
CA VAL A 13 -27.32 -14.80 41.62
C VAL A 13 -26.73 -13.48 41.08
N LEU A 14 -25.43 -13.27 41.30
CA LEU A 14 -24.68 -12.21 40.69
C LEU A 14 -24.46 -12.56 39.19
N LEU A 15 -25.26 -11.94 38.32
CA LEU A 15 -25.03 -11.93 36.89
C LEU A 15 -23.79 -11.07 36.59
N ALA A 16 -22.65 -11.72 36.44
CA ALA A 16 -21.43 -11.06 35.91
C ALA A 16 -21.64 -10.84 34.40
N SER A 17 -21.97 -9.61 34.02
CA SER A 17 -21.98 -9.19 32.61
C SER A 17 -20.54 -9.12 32.09
N VAL A 18 -20.13 -10.10 31.32
CA VAL A 18 -18.84 -10.08 30.58
C VAL A 18 -19.03 -9.13 29.40
N LEU A 19 -18.49 -7.94 29.52
CA LEU A 19 -18.32 -7.00 28.40
C LEU A 19 -17.23 -7.58 27.46
N LEU A 20 -17.64 -8.19 26.34
CA LEU A 20 -16.77 -8.53 25.24
C LEU A 20 -16.34 -7.21 24.57
N VAL A 21 -15.16 -6.70 24.93
CA VAL A 21 -14.50 -5.63 24.20
C VAL A 21 -14.00 -6.26 22.90
N SER A 22 -14.73 -6.05 21.81
CA SER A 22 -14.25 -6.34 20.45
C SER A 22 -13.10 -5.38 20.15
N ILE A 23 -11.87 -5.86 20.25
CA ILE A 23 -10.69 -5.15 19.72
C ILE A 23 -10.82 -5.24 18.20
N GLY A 24 -11.50 -4.27 17.60
CA GLY A 24 -11.50 -4.08 16.16
C GLY A 24 -10.06 -3.74 15.74
N GLY A 25 -9.30 -4.74 15.28
CA GLY A 25 -8.05 -4.51 14.59
C GLY A 25 -8.39 -3.62 13.38
N ALA A 26 -7.84 -2.40 13.33
CA ALA A 26 -7.91 -1.59 12.14
C ALA A 26 -7.33 -2.44 11.00
N ALA A 27 -8.13 -2.73 9.98
CA ALA A 27 -7.66 -3.44 8.80
C ALA A 27 -6.44 -2.67 8.27
N ALA A 28 -5.30 -3.36 8.10
CA ALA A 28 -4.09 -2.75 7.57
C ALA A 28 -4.44 -2.13 6.21
N GLY A 29 -4.22 -0.82 6.08
CA GLY A 29 -4.45 -0.10 4.83
C GLY A 29 -3.41 -0.47 3.77
N PRO A 30 -3.52 0.08 2.55
CA PRO A 30 -2.56 -0.14 1.47
C PRO A 30 -1.24 0.58 1.70
N GLN A 31 -1.14 1.44 2.72
CA GLN A 31 0.09 2.16 3.05
C GLN A 31 1.19 1.18 3.43
N GLY A 32 2.42 1.53 3.08
CA GLY A 32 3.62 0.72 3.32
C GLY A 32 4.37 0.40 2.05
N ILE A 33 5.32 -0.51 2.13
CA ILE A 33 6.23 -0.84 1.04
C ILE A 33 5.81 -2.16 0.42
N TRP A 34 5.75 -2.16 -0.91
CA TRP A 34 5.30 -3.28 -1.72
C TRP A 34 6.36 -3.64 -2.76
N LEU A 35 6.73 -4.91 -2.83
CA LEU A 35 7.56 -5.45 -3.91
C LEU A 35 6.71 -5.64 -5.16
N THR A 36 7.23 -5.20 -6.30
CA THR A 36 6.62 -5.47 -7.62
C THR A 36 6.57 -6.97 -7.90
N GLU A 37 5.65 -7.41 -8.76
CA GLU A 37 5.42 -8.84 -9.06
C GLU A 37 6.68 -9.56 -9.55
N ASP A 38 7.51 -8.88 -10.35
CA ASP A 38 8.81 -9.40 -10.84
C ASP A 38 9.93 -9.29 -9.79
N GLY A 39 9.64 -8.63 -8.64
CA GLY A 39 10.62 -8.31 -7.61
C GLY A 39 11.74 -7.39 -8.07
N GLY A 40 11.56 -6.64 -9.15
CA GLY A 40 12.54 -5.69 -9.68
C GLY A 40 12.61 -4.39 -8.91
N GLY A 41 11.52 -4.01 -8.25
CA GLY A 41 11.39 -2.76 -7.51
C GLY A 41 10.57 -2.91 -6.23
N ALA A 42 10.63 -1.89 -5.38
CA ALA A 42 9.69 -1.71 -4.29
C ALA A 42 9.14 -0.29 -4.29
N VAL A 43 7.84 -0.19 -4.03
CA VAL A 43 7.07 1.05 -4.06
C VAL A 43 6.46 1.30 -2.70
N GLU A 44 6.70 2.47 -2.14
CA GLU A 44 6.03 2.93 -0.94
C GLU A 44 4.70 3.58 -1.31
N ILE A 45 3.60 3.06 -0.79
CA ILE A 45 2.28 3.68 -0.85
C ILE A 45 2.07 4.54 0.39
N PHE A 46 1.70 5.80 0.20
CA PHE A 46 1.54 6.77 1.28
C PHE A 46 0.38 7.74 1.01
N ASN A 47 -0.07 8.44 2.05
CA ASN A 47 -1.07 9.48 1.92
C ASN A 47 -0.45 10.76 1.35
N CYS A 48 -1.02 11.29 0.28
CA CYS A 48 -0.70 12.61 -0.26
C CYS A 48 -1.96 13.50 -0.24
N GLY A 49 -2.31 13.98 0.93
CA GLY A 49 -3.59 14.65 1.19
C GLY A 49 -4.73 13.64 1.32
N ALA A 50 -5.81 13.86 0.57
CA ALA A 50 -7.02 13.02 0.59
C ALA A 50 -6.93 11.78 -0.32
N VAL A 51 -5.81 11.58 -1.00
CA VAL A 51 -5.60 10.49 -1.95
C VAL A 51 -4.32 9.72 -1.58
N LEU A 52 -4.09 8.57 -2.25
CA LEU A 52 -2.85 7.84 -2.12
C LEU A 52 -1.94 8.12 -3.30
N CYS A 53 -0.64 8.16 -2.98
CA CYS A 53 0.48 8.21 -3.92
C CYS A 53 1.42 7.03 -3.69
N GLY A 54 2.31 6.78 -4.66
CA GLY A 54 3.35 5.77 -4.53
C GLY A 54 4.64 6.24 -5.17
N ARG A 55 5.78 5.94 -4.50
CA ARG A 55 7.12 6.25 -5.01
C ARG A 55 8.01 5.02 -4.95
N ILE A 56 8.93 4.91 -5.89
CA ILE A 56 9.94 3.85 -5.89
C ILE A 56 10.92 4.13 -4.74
N VAL A 57 11.11 3.15 -3.86
CA VAL A 57 12.00 3.26 -2.69
C VAL A 57 13.10 2.21 -2.69
N TRP A 58 13.07 1.29 -3.64
CA TRP A 58 14.11 0.29 -3.82
C TRP A 58 14.08 -0.26 -5.25
N GLN A 59 15.26 -0.60 -5.77
CA GLN A 59 15.47 -1.30 -7.04
C GLN A 59 16.44 -2.46 -6.81
N ARG A 60 16.22 -3.58 -7.50
CA ARG A 60 17.17 -4.71 -7.49
C ARG A 60 18.50 -4.33 -8.13
N SER A 61 18.45 -3.51 -9.17
CA SER A 61 19.61 -3.03 -9.93
C SER A 61 19.53 -1.50 -10.04
N PRO A 62 20.01 -0.76 -9.03
CA PRO A 62 19.89 0.70 -9.01
C PRO A 62 20.96 1.40 -9.89
N LEU A 63 21.92 0.65 -10.42
CA LEU A 63 22.98 1.16 -11.27
C LEU A 63 22.89 0.55 -12.68
N ARG A 64 23.23 1.35 -13.66
CA ARG A 64 23.44 0.93 -15.05
C ARG A 64 24.75 0.17 -15.20
N ALA A 65 24.96 -0.42 -16.39
CA ALA A 65 26.18 -1.18 -16.69
C ALA A 65 27.46 -0.36 -16.60
N ASP A 66 27.38 0.96 -16.78
CA ASP A 66 28.50 1.91 -16.66
C ASP A 66 28.74 2.39 -15.22
N GLY A 67 27.97 1.90 -14.24
CA GLY A 67 28.06 2.27 -12.84
C GLY A 67 27.32 3.57 -12.48
N SER A 68 26.70 4.25 -13.43
CA SER A 68 25.86 5.42 -13.16
C SER A 68 24.52 5.01 -12.54
N LEU A 69 23.88 5.96 -11.83
CA LEU A 69 22.52 5.75 -11.30
C LEU A 69 21.54 5.54 -12.44
N ASP A 70 20.58 4.64 -12.23
CA ASP A 70 19.44 4.49 -13.12
C ASP A 70 18.54 5.72 -13.04
N THR A 71 18.19 6.28 -14.19
CA THR A 71 17.43 7.53 -14.32
C THR A 71 16.23 7.33 -15.25
N ASP A 72 15.26 8.22 -15.13
CA ASP A 72 14.02 8.25 -15.90
C ASP A 72 14.26 8.74 -17.35
N ASP A 73 15.17 8.09 -18.06
CA ASP A 73 15.67 8.50 -19.38
C ASP A 73 14.62 8.48 -20.49
N ARG A 74 13.54 7.71 -20.28
CA ARG A 74 12.39 7.64 -21.20
C ARG A 74 11.27 8.63 -20.86
N ASN A 75 11.49 9.51 -19.87
CA ASN A 75 10.48 10.52 -19.55
C ASN A 75 10.12 11.35 -20.78
N PRO A 76 8.80 11.51 -21.07
CA PRO A 76 8.36 12.34 -22.18
C PRO A 76 8.80 13.80 -22.08
N ASN A 77 9.00 14.30 -20.83
CA ASN A 77 9.61 15.60 -20.59
C ASN A 77 11.15 15.46 -20.48
N PRO A 78 11.92 15.99 -21.45
CA PRO A 78 13.37 15.89 -21.44
C PRO A 78 14.04 16.45 -20.18
N ALA A 79 13.45 17.47 -19.55
CA ALA A 79 14.00 18.09 -18.34
C ALA A 79 13.96 17.14 -17.12
N LEU A 80 13.16 16.06 -17.17
CA LEU A 80 13.03 15.08 -16.09
C LEU A 80 13.86 13.82 -16.30
N ARG A 81 14.48 13.62 -17.48
CA ARG A 81 15.18 12.38 -17.83
C ARG A 81 16.41 12.08 -16.99
N GLN A 82 16.95 13.07 -16.32
CA GLN A 82 18.08 12.90 -15.40
C GLN A 82 17.66 12.62 -13.94
N LYS A 83 16.35 12.57 -13.67
CA LYS A 83 15.88 12.22 -12.32
C LYS A 83 16.17 10.75 -12.04
N PRO A 84 16.74 10.43 -10.87
CA PRO A 84 16.92 9.03 -10.47
C PRO A 84 15.56 8.33 -10.38
N ILE A 85 15.55 7.05 -10.73
CA ILE A 85 14.38 6.18 -10.52
C ILE A 85 14.08 6.01 -9.02
N CYS A 86 15.13 5.96 -8.19
CA CYS A 86 14.96 6.00 -6.74
C CYS A 86 14.31 7.31 -6.29
N GLY A 87 13.22 7.24 -5.56
CA GLY A 87 12.42 8.38 -5.11
C GLY A 87 11.38 8.85 -6.13
N LEU A 88 11.39 8.32 -7.36
CA LEU A 88 10.43 8.72 -8.40
C LEU A 88 9.00 8.36 -7.99
N GLN A 89 8.13 9.36 -7.96
CA GLN A 89 6.70 9.12 -7.76
C GLN A 89 6.09 8.54 -9.04
N ILE A 90 5.56 7.32 -8.93
CA ILE A 90 4.96 6.62 -10.06
C ILE A 90 3.44 6.42 -9.92
N ILE A 91 2.91 6.48 -8.70
CA ILE A 91 1.46 6.40 -8.47
C ILE A 91 0.96 7.73 -7.94
N SER A 92 -0.17 8.18 -8.47
CA SER A 92 -0.81 9.44 -8.08
C SER A 92 -2.33 9.34 -8.11
N GLU A 93 -2.97 10.23 -7.33
CA GLU A 93 -4.42 10.49 -7.37
C GLU A 93 -5.32 9.29 -7.03
N MET A 94 -4.82 8.22 -6.39
CA MET A 94 -5.62 7.06 -6.02
C MET A 94 -6.68 7.43 -4.99
N ARG A 95 -7.94 7.44 -5.39
CA ARG A 95 -9.10 7.76 -4.55
C ARG A 95 -9.75 6.48 -4.01
N PRO A 96 -10.25 6.47 -2.76
CA PRO A 96 -11.04 5.35 -2.28
C PRO A 96 -12.28 5.14 -3.15
N THR A 97 -12.51 3.90 -3.59
CA THR A 97 -13.69 3.50 -4.37
C THR A 97 -14.48 2.37 -3.71
N GLY A 98 -13.95 1.84 -2.61
CA GLY A 98 -14.56 0.77 -1.81
C GLY A 98 -13.78 0.50 -0.52
N PRO A 99 -14.20 -0.46 0.28
CA PRO A 99 -13.57 -0.75 1.58
C PRO A 99 -12.08 -1.11 1.52
N ALA A 100 -11.66 -1.75 0.43
CA ALA A 100 -10.26 -2.16 0.20
C ALA A 100 -9.85 -1.88 -1.26
N ALA A 101 -10.44 -0.86 -1.89
CA ALA A 101 -10.24 -0.55 -3.30
C ALA A 101 -10.05 0.96 -3.51
N TRP A 102 -9.17 1.28 -4.45
CA TRP A 102 -8.86 2.64 -4.90
C TRP A 102 -8.86 2.70 -6.42
N GLY A 103 -9.26 3.83 -6.96
CA GLY A 103 -9.34 4.04 -8.41
C GLY A 103 -9.15 5.50 -8.77
N GLU A 104 -9.50 5.83 -10.02
CA GLU A 104 -9.36 7.18 -10.60
C GLU A 104 -7.92 7.71 -10.57
N GLY A 105 -6.97 6.84 -10.24
CA GLY A 105 -5.57 7.18 -10.15
C GLY A 105 -4.80 6.94 -11.44
N ARG A 106 -3.50 7.19 -11.35
CA ARG A 106 -2.55 7.02 -12.46
C ARG A 106 -1.31 6.28 -12.00
N ILE A 107 -0.74 5.49 -12.91
CA ILE A 107 0.57 4.90 -12.75
C ILE A 107 1.46 5.29 -13.93
N TYR A 108 2.64 5.80 -13.61
CA TYR A 108 3.72 6.06 -14.56
C TYR A 108 4.65 4.85 -14.61
N ASP A 109 4.98 4.42 -15.81
CA ASP A 109 5.92 3.35 -16.08
C ASP A 109 7.22 3.97 -16.64
N PRO A 110 8.31 4.02 -15.87
CA PRO A 110 9.57 4.62 -16.32
C PRO A 110 10.24 3.81 -17.42
N ASP A 111 9.99 2.50 -17.51
CA ASP A 111 10.58 1.65 -18.55
C ASP A 111 10.02 1.95 -19.95
N SER A 112 8.78 2.43 -20.02
CA SER A 112 8.17 2.83 -21.29
C SER A 112 8.01 4.35 -21.44
N GLY A 113 8.17 5.13 -20.38
CA GLY A 113 7.88 6.56 -20.33
C GLY A 113 6.40 6.89 -20.45
N LYS A 114 5.50 5.92 -20.18
CA LYS A 114 4.05 6.07 -20.36
C LYS A 114 3.33 6.15 -19.03
N THR A 115 2.22 6.89 -19.03
CA THR A 115 1.29 6.96 -17.91
C THR A 115 -0.02 6.28 -18.29
N TYR A 116 -0.52 5.45 -17.38
CA TYR A 116 -1.76 4.70 -17.50
C TYR A 116 -2.75 5.16 -16.44
N GLN A 117 -4.04 5.00 -16.70
CA GLN A 117 -5.04 5.03 -15.64
C GLN A 117 -4.84 3.80 -14.76
N ALA A 118 -5.15 3.93 -13.47
CA ALA A 118 -4.89 2.84 -12.54
C ALA A 118 -6.01 2.64 -11.51
N THR A 119 -6.17 1.38 -11.15
CA THR A 119 -6.93 0.94 -9.98
C THR A 119 -6.05 0.09 -9.09
N MET A 120 -6.37 0.06 -7.81
CA MET A 120 -5.63 -0.68 -6.79
C MET A 120 -6.62 -1.34 -5.83
N ALA A 121 -6.35 -2.55 -5.40
CA ALA A 121 -7.14 -3.28 -4.42
C ALA A 121 -6.25 -4.13 -3.51
N LEU A 122 -6.54 -4.12 -2.20
CA LEU A 122 -5.98 -5.10 -1.28
C LEU A 122 -6.74 -6.41 -1.45
N GLU A 123 -6.03 -7.47 -1.83
CA GLU A 123 -6.56 -8.83 -1.86
C GLU A 123 -6.58 -9.42 -0.44
N ASP A 124 -5.54 -9.12 0.33
CA ASP A 124 -5.38 -9.41 1.76
C ASP A 124 -4.38 -8.45 2.41
N ALA A 125 -3.94 -8.71 3.65
CA ALA A 125 -3.02 -7.84 4.38
C ALA A 125 -1.64 -7.69 3.70
N ASP A 126 -1.21 -8.68 2.92
CA ASP A 126 0.13 -8.79 2.35
C ASP A 126 0.14 -8.83 0.82
N MET A 127 -1.03 -8.75 0.18
CA MET A 127 -1.18 -8.81 -1.26
C MET A 127 -1.96 -7.61 -1.79
N LEU A 128 -1.35 -6.86 -2.69
CA LEU A 128 -1.92 -5.68 -3.36
C LEU A 128 -2.01 -5.94 -4.87
N ARG A 129 -3.20 -5.84 -5.42
CA ARG A 129 -3.39 -5.85 -6.87
C ARG A 129 -3.34 -4.42 -7.39
N LEU A 130 -2.46 -4.16 -8.33
CA LEU A 130 -2.41 -2.92 -9.10
C LEU A 130 -2.76 -3.22 -10.56
N ARG A 131 -3.66 -2.44 -11.15
CA ARG A 131 -4.05 -2.58 -12.55
C ARG A 131 -3.87 -1.27 -13.29
N GLY A 132 -3.01 -1.28 -14.31
CA GLY A 132 -2.86 -0.19 -15.27
C GLY A 132 -3.68 -0.45 -16.53
N TYR A 133 -4.32 0.58 -17.11
CA TYR A 133 -5.15 0.44 -18.30
C TYR A 133 -5.22 1.72 -19.13
N VAL A 134 -5.68 1.59 -20.38
CA VAL A 134 -5.99 2.69 -21.30
C VAL A 134 -7.48 2.64 -21.63
N GLY A 135 -8.16 3.76 -21.47
CA GLY A 135 -9.61 3.87 -21.73
C GLY A 135 -10.45 3.22 -20.63
N VAL A 136 -10.68 1.91 -20.70
CA VAL A 136 -11.49 1.19 -19.71
C VAL A 136 -10.67 0.08 -19.02
N PRO A 137 -10.96 -0.26 -17.76
CA PRO A 137 -10.19 -1.25 -17.01
C PRO A 137 -10.12 -2.64 -17.67
N LEU A 138 -11.08 -2.98 -18.52
CA LEU A 138 -11.10 -4.26 -19.24
C LEU A 138 -9.83 -4.49 -20.09
N PHE A 139 -9.27 -3.43 -20.66
CA PHE A 139 -8.07 -3.47 -21.53
C PHE A 139 -6.78 -3.17 -20.76
N GLY A 140 -6.69 -3.59 -19.51
CA GLY A 140 -5.53 -3.35 -18.67
C GLY A 140 -4.75 -4.62 -18.33
N THR A 141 -3.55 -4.39 -17.77
CA THR A 141 -2.71 -5.44 -17.18
C THR A 141 -2.69 -5.27 -15.67
N SER A 142 -2.80 -6.38 -14.95
CA SER A 142 -2.69 -6.40 -13.49
C SER A 142 -1.35 -6.97 -13.06
N GLN A 143 -0.83 -6.45 -11.96
CA GLN A 143 0.29 -7.00 -11.21
C GLN A 143 -0.15 -7.29 -9.78
N LEU A 144 0.39 -8.34 -9.18
CA LEU A 144 0.21 -8.67 -7.78
C LEU A 144 1.50 -8.31 -7.02
N TRP A 145 1.41 -7.31 -6.18
CA TRP A 145 2.52 -6.85 -5.36
C TRP A 145 2.43 -7.45 -3.97
N GLN A 146 3.55 -7.88 -3.43
CA GLN A 146 3.64 -8.44 -2.09
C GLN A 146 4.18 -7.38 -1.12
N ARG A 147 3.70 -7.42 0.13
CA ARG A 147 4.27 -6.55 1.16
C ARG A 147 5.76 -6.84 1.34
N ALA A 148 6.56 -5.79 1.32
CA ALA A 148 8.00 -5.94 1.42
C ALA A 148 8.40 -6.52 2.79
N PRO A 149 9.45 -7.37 2.85
CA PRO A 149 9.94 -7.90 4.11
C PRO A 149 10.52 -6.79 4.99
N ALA A 150 10.41 -6.97 6.29
CA ALA A 150 11.07 -6.08 7.25
C ALA A 150 12.58 -6.07 7.01
N GLY A 151 13.19 -4.87 7.05
CA GLY A 151 14.64 -4.71 6.87
C GLY A 151 15.10 -4.56 5.42
N LEU A 152 14.20 -4.37 4.46
CA LEU A 152 14.59 -3.96 3.11
C LEU A 152 15.38 -2.63 3.19
N VAL A 153 16.61 -2.64 2.68
CA VAL A 153 17.45 -1.43 2.66
C VAL A 153 16.99 -0.53 1.52
N LEU A 154 16.30 0.54 1.89
CA LEU A 154 15.72 1.47 0.93
C LEU A 154 16.80 2.34 0.28
N CYS A 155 16.58 2.72 -0.96
CA CYS A 155 17.40 3.72 -1.60
C CYS A 155 17.12 5.11 -0.99
N THR A 156 18.18 5.83 -0.65
CA THR A 156 18.06 7.22 -0.21
C THR A 156 18.00 8.13 -1.43
N GLU A 157 17.12 9.13 -1.42
CA GLU A 157 17.16 10.18 -2.43
C GLU A 157 18.57 10.78 -2.46
N PRO A 158 19.20 10.89 -3.64
CA PRO A 158 20.48 11.57 -3.74
C PRO A 158 20.27 13.01 -3.25
N LYS A 159 21.02 13.43 -2.22
CA LYS A 159 21.09 14.85 -1.84
C LYS A 159 21.54 15.62 -3.06
N ILE A 160 20.64 16.39 -3.67
CA ILE A 160 21.04 17.38 -4.68
C ILE A 160 21.92 18.37 -3.93
N PRO A 161 23.20 18.52 -4.28
CA PRO A 161 24.02 19.58 -3.68
C PRO A 161 23.39 20.92 -4.04
N SER A 162 23.07 21.68 -3.01
CA SER A 162 22.58 23.07 -3.10
C SER A 162 23.68 24.01 -3.59
#